data_fe3fc7547c17159a6b2f31a3c8b44e53
#
_entry.id   fe3fc7547c17159a6b2f31a3c8b44e53
#
_cell.length_a   1.000
_cell.length_b   1.000
_cell.length_c   1.000
_cell.angle_alpha   90.00
_cell.angle_beta   90.00
_cell.angle_gamma   90.00
#
_symmetry.space_group_name_H-M   'P 1'
#
loop_
_entity.id
_entity.type
_entity.pdbx_description
1 polymer ?
#
loop_
_entity_poly.entity_id
_entity_poly.type
_entity_poly.pdbx_seq_one_letter_code
_entity_poly.pdbx_strand_id
1 'polypeptide(L)'
;MSQFPIHTIETAPEAAKEALKAVQNANGFIPNLIGVLANAPTALETYRTVGGINGRNSLTAVEREVVQITAAVVNGCGFCVAGHTKIALKLLKLEEALVNQIRSTARIEQDAKLDALARFTLTVILQKAKLTQAQQQAFYDAGYTKENALDVVLGVSLATLCNYANNLADTPINPELQLFA
;
A
#
# COMPACT_ATOMS: atom_id res chain seq x y z
N MET A 1 22.23 0.80 -9.50
CA MET A 1 21.42 0.00 -10.45
C MET A 1 20.87 -1.18 -9.66
N SER A 2 19.56 -1.44 -9.77
CA SER A 2 18.92 -2.59 -9.11
C SER A 2 19.63 -3.89 -9.48
N GLN A 3 19.88 -4.76 -8.49
CA GLN A 3 20.40 -6.11 -8.72
C GLN A 3 19.29 -7.09 -9.15
N PHE A 4 18.02 -6.67 -9.04
CA PHE A 4 16.86 -7.47 -9.38
C PHE A 4 16.39 -7.13 -10.81
N PRO A 5 16.29 -8.11 -11.72
CA PRO A 5 15.66 -7.89 -13.01
C PRO A 5 14.19 -7.49 -12.82
N ILE A 6 13.75 -6.52 -13.61
CA ILE A 6 12.33 -6.17 -13.73
C ILE A 6 11.78 -6.99 -14.89
N HIS A 7 11.10 -8.08 -14.59
CA HIS A 7 10.60 -9.01 -15.59
C HIS A 7 9.43 -8.45 -16.41
N THR A 8 9.45 -8.74 -17.70
CA THR A 8 8.30 -8.66 -18.60
C THR A 8 7.66 -10.06 -18.70
N ILE A 9 6.57 -10.19 -19.48
CA ILE A 9 5.96 -11.51 -19.73
C ILE A 9 6.95 -12.48 -20.38
N GLU A 10 7.80 -11.96 -21.28
CA GLU A 10 8.77 -12.77 -22.04
C GLU A 10 9.92 -13.26 -21.16
N THR A 11 10.38 -12.42 -20.25
CA THR A 11 11.58 -12.70 -19.42
C THR A 11 11.26 -13.34 -18.08
N ALA A 12 9.98 -13.35 -17.67
CA ALA A 12 9.57 -13.89 -16.37
C ALA A 12 9.72 -15.41 -16.30
N PRO A 13 9.99 -15.96 -15.09
CA PRO A 13 9.82 -17.38 -14.83
C PRO A 13 8.42 -17.85 -15.25
N GLU A 14 8.32 -19.08 -15.78
CA GLU A 14 7.06 -19.60 -16.31
C GLU A 14 5.91 -19.50 -15.30
N ALA A 15 6.19 -19.82 -14.03
CA ALA A 15 5.19 -19.77 -12.95
C ALA A 15 4.64 -18.35 -12.66
N ALA A 16 5.32 -17.28 -13.12
CA ALA A 16 4.88 -15.89 -12.93
C ALA A 16 4.14 -15.32 -14.13
N LYS A 17 4.28 -15.90 -15.34
CA LYS A 17 3.79 -15.31 -16.59
C LYS A 17 2.29 -15.03 -16.61
N GLU A 18 1.47 -15.97 -16.13
CA GLU A 18 0.01 -15.78 -16.09
C GLU A 18 -0.38 -14.62 -15.15
N ALA A 19 0.36 -14.45 -14.04
CA ALA A 19 0.14 -13.33 -13.14
C ALA A 19 0.46 -11.98 -13.81
N LEU A 20 1.59 -11.90 -14.55
CA LEU A 20 1.96 -10.69 -15.29
C LEU A 20 0.95 -10.35 -16.38
N LYS A 21 0.50 -11.32 -17.17
CA LYS A 21 -0.54 -11.13 -18.19
C LYS A 21 -1.84 -10.58 -17.57
N ALA A 22 -2.29 -11.18 -16.46
CA ALA A 22 -3.49 -10.72 -15.78
C ALA A 22 -3.36 -9.27 -15.30
N VAL A 23 -2.19 -8.88 -14.76
CA VAL A 23 -1.93 -7.50 -14.31
C VAL A 23 -1.89 -6.55 -15.50
N GLN A 24 -1.22 -6.91 -16.60
CA GLN A 24 -1.17 -6.10 -17.81
C GLN A 24 -2.57 -5.84 -18.39
N ASN A 25 -3.40 -6.88 -18.43
CA ASN A 25 -4.78 -6.76 -18.93
C ASN A 25 -5.64 -5.85 -18.04
N ALA A 26 -5.44 -5.89 -16.72
CA ALA A 26 -6.21 -5.07 -15.78
C ALA A 26 -5.76 -3.60 -15.76
N ASN A 27 -4.45 -3.35 -15.86
CA ASN A 27 -3.88 -2.02 -15.64
C ASN A 27 -3.45 -1.30 -16.94
N GLY A 28 -3.37 -2.02 -18.07
CA GLY A 28 -2.80 -1.53 -19.32
C GLY A 28 -1.27 -1.55 -19.37
N PHE A 29 -0.61 -1.81 -18.24
CA PHE A 29 0.85 -1.96 -18.12
C PHE A 29 1.21 -2.87 -16.94
N ILE A 30 2.46 -3.31 -16.88
CA ILE A 30 2.99 -4.08 -15.75
C ILE A 30 3.74 -3.09 -14.84
N PRO A 31 3.23 -2.81 -13.61
CA PRO A 31 4.00 -2.05 -12.62
C PRO A 31 5.37 -2.71 -12.35
N ASN A 32 6.43 -1.92 -12.24
CA ASN A 32 7.78 -2.44 -12.02
C ASN A 32 7.88 -3.32 -10.76
N LEU A 33 7.10 -3.01 -9.71
CA LEU A 33 6.94 -3.88 -8.54
C LEU A 33 6.57 -5.32 -8.93
N ILE A 34 5.65 -5.48 -9.87
CA ILE A 34 5.19 -6.81 -10.32
C ILE A 34 6.32 -7.54 -11.06
N GLY A 35 7.06 -6.79 -11.90
CA GLY A 35 8.25 -7.33 -12.56
C GLY A 35 9.34 -7.74 -11.59
N VAL A 36 9.53 -6.99 -10.49
CA VAL A 36 10.46 -7.34 -9.40
C VAL A 36 9.96 -8.57 -8.63
N LEU A 37 8.69 -8.61 -8.24
CA LEU A 37 8.11 -9.74 -7.50
C LEU A 37 8.13 -11.04 -8.32
N ALA A 38 8.13 -10.95 -9.65
CA ALA A 38 8.21 -12.12 -10.53
C ALA A 38 9.52 -12.91 -10.38
N ASN A 39 10.58 -12.32 -9.81
CA ASN A 39 11.80 -13.06 -9.42
C ASN A 39 11.50 -14.16 -8.37
N ALA A 40 10.42 -14.03 -7.61
CA ALA A 40 9.95 -15.00 -6.64
C ALA A 40 8.45 -15.24 -6.86
N PRO A 41 8.04 -16.21 -7.71
CA PRO A 41 6.64 -16.45 -8.06
C PRO A 41 5.72 -16.60 -6.84
N THR A 42 6.20 -17.20 -5.75
CA THR A 42 5.45 -17.32 -4.49
C THR A 42 5.22 -15.98 -3.78
N ALA A 43 6.18 -15.04 -3.86
CA ALA A 43 5.99 -13.69 -3.34
C ALA A 43 4.96 -12.91 -4.17
N LEU A 44 4.99 -13.07 -5.50
CA LEU A 44 4.00 -12.49 -6.40
C LEU A 44 2.60 -13.06 -6.16
N GLU A 45 2.48 -14.38 -5.97
CA GLU A 45 1.23 -15.03 -5.62
C GLU A 45 0.69 -14.54 -4.28
N THR A 46 1.55 -14.45 -3.26
CA THR A 46 1.21 -13.92 -1.93
C THR A 46 0.69 -12.48 -2.05
N TYR A 47 1.41 -11.61 -2.76
CA TYR A 47 0.98 -10.23 -3.00
C TYR A 47 -0.42 -10.17 -3.61
N ARG A 48 -0.66 -10.92 -4.67
CA ARG A 48 -1.97 -10.91 -5.37
C ARG A 48 -3.09 -11.47 -4.51
N THR A 49 -2.83 -12.56 -3.80
CA THR A 49 -3.81 -13.22 -2.92
C THR A 49 -4.17 -12.32 -1.76
N VAL A 50 -3.18 -11.81 -1.02
CA VAL A 50 -3.39 -10.93 0.12
C VAL A 50 -4.00 -9.60 -0.33
N GLY A 51 -3.59 -9.06 -1.50
CA GLY A 51 -4.19 -7.87 -2.09
C GLY A 51 -5.67 -8.04 -2.37
N GLY A 52 -6.07 -9.19 -2.95
CA GLY A 52 -7.48 -9.52 -3.18
C GLY A 52 -8.28 -9.67 -1.88
N ILE A 53 -7.67 -10.22 -0.82
CA ILE A 53 -8.27 -10.32 0.51
C ILE A 53 -8.42 -8.92 1.12
N ASN A 54 -7.35 -8.11 1.10
CA ASN A 54 -7.37 -6.74 1.63
C ASN A 54 -8.41 -5.86 0.92
N GLY A 55 -8.64 -6.09 -0.39
CA GLY A 55 -9.62 -5.35 -1.18
C GLY A 55 -11.08 -5.53 -0.74
N ARG A 56 -11.38 -6.58 0.06
CA ARG A 56 -12.73 -6.90 0.57
C ARG A 56 -12.83 -6.92 2.11
N ASN A 57 -11.86 -6.32 2.80
CA ASN A 57 -11.89 -6.19 4.24
C ASN A 57 -12.95 -5.15 4.69
N SER A 58 -13.12 -4.97 6.00
CA SER A 58 -14.17 -4.10 6.57
C SER A 58 -13.88 -2.59 6.43
N LEU A 59 -12.67 -2.20 6.03
CA LEU A 59 -12.32 -0.80 5.76
C LEU A 59 -12.89 -0.36 4.40
N THR A 60 -13.32 0.88 4.30
CA THR A 60 -13.70 1.49 3.02
C THR A 60 -12.51 1.61 2.08
N ALA A 61 -12.74 1.83 0.79
CA ALA A 61 -11.67 2.04 -0.17
C ALA A 61 -10.77 3.24 0.20
N VAL A 62 -11.36 4.31 0.72
CA VAL A 62 -10.62 5.49 1.21
C VAL A 62 -9.74 5.13 2.41
N GLU A 63 -10.32 4.45 3.39
CA GLU A 63 -9.60 4.04 4.60
C GLU A 63 -8.44 3.09 4.28
N ARG A 64 -8.62 2.18 3.31
CA ARG A 64 -7.51 1.33 2.83
C ARG A 64 -6.37 2.14 2.23
N GLU A 65 -6.67 3.18 1.43
CA GLU A 65 -5.63 4.05 0.87
C GLU A 65 -4.92 4.87 1.96
N VAL A 66 -5.62 5.33 3.00
CA VAL A 66 -4.97 5.96 4.17
C VAL A 66 -3.95 5.01 4.78
N VAL A 67 -4.31 3.73 5.00
CA VAL A 67 -3.38 2.72 5.53
C VAL A 67 -2.19 2.50 4.60
N GLN A 68 -2.42 2.34 3.29
CA GLN A 68 -1.38 2.04 2.31
C GLN A 68 -0.40 3.22 2.13
N ILE A 69 -0.91 4.46 1.99
CA ILE A 69 -0.06 5.64 1.85
C ILE A 69 0.76 5.87 3.12
N THR A 70 0.12 5.81 4.30
CA THR A 70 0.82 5.95 5.58
C THR A 70 1.95 4.93 5.71
N ALA A 71 1.70 3.67 5.40
CA ALA A 71 2.72 2.63 5.45
C ALA A 71 3.85 2.86 4.44
N ALA A 72 3.50 3.27 3.21
CA ALA A 72 4.49 3.55 2.17
C ALA A 72 5.43 4.70 2.54
N VAL A 73 4.88 5.78 3.13
CA VAL A 73 5.66 6.93 3.61
C VAL A 73 6.59 6.51 4.76
N VAL A 74 6.06 5.84 5.77
CA VAL A 74 6.85 5.41 6.94
C VAL A 74 7.97 4.45 6.57
N ASN A 75 7.71 3.57 5.61
CA ASN A 75 8.70 2.61 5.11
C ASN A 75 9.63 3.20 4.03
N GLY A 76 9.48 4.47 3.66
CA GLY A 76 10.33 5.14 2.67
C GLY A 76 10.21 4.60 1.26
N CYS A 77 9.04 4.08 0.87
CA CYS A 77 8.82 3.50 -0.45
C CYS A 77 8.19 4.51 -1.42
N GLY A 78 9.01 5.29 -2.14
CA GLY A 78 8.55 6.27 -3.13
C GLY A 78 7.68 5.66 -4.22
N PHE A 79 8.01 4.46 -4.69
CA PHE A 79 7.20 3.73 -5.67
C PHE A 79 5.75 3.51 -5.18
N CYS A 80 5.62 3.03 -3.94
CA CYS A 80 4.30 2.75 -3.35
C CYS A 80 3.54 4.05 -3.05
N VAL A 81 4.23 5.10 -2.58
CA VAL A 81 3.62 6.44 -2.42
C VAL A 81 3.03 6.91 -3.74
N ALA A 82 3.78 6.86 -4.84
CA ALA A 82 3.29 7.28 -6.16
C ALA A 82 2.09 6.45 -6.62
N GLY A 83 2.16 5.12 -6.49
CA GLY A 83 1.09 4.21 -6.88
C GLY A 83 -0.23 4.47 -6.14
N HIS A 84 -0.18 4.55 -4.82
CA HIS A 84 -1.35 4.79 -3.97
C HIS A 84 -1.87 6.23 -4.07
N THR A 85 -0.98 7.22 -4.26
CA THR A 85 -1.38 8.60 -4.59
C THR A 85 -2.20 8.65 -5.88
N LYS A 86 -1.79 7.92 -6.93
CA LYS A 86 -2.57 7.81 -8.17
C LYS A 86 -3.97 7.22 -7.92
N ILE A 87 -4.05 6.14 -7.14
CA ILE A 87 -5.35 5.53 -6.79
C ILE A 87 -6.22 6.55 -6.05
N ALA A 88 -5.70 7.18 -5.01
CA ALA A 88 -6.42 8.16 -4.20
C ALA A 88 -6.97 9.32 -5.05
N LEU A 89 -6.14 9.93 -5.89
CA LEU A 89 -6.52 11.10 -6.68
C LEU A 89 -7.35 10.74 -7.93
N LYS A 90 -7.02 9.66 -8.65
CA LYS A 90 -7.62 9.36 -9.96
C LYS A 90 -8.78 8.39 -9.90
N LEU A 91 -8.74 7.40 -9.02
CA LEU A 91 -9.83 6.42 -8.89
C LEU A 91 -10.83 6.81 -7.80
N LEU A 92 -10.34 7.17 -6.61
CA LEU A 92 -11.22 7.55 -5.48
C LEU A 92 -11.61 9.02 -5.51
N LYS A 93 -10.98 9.85 -6.35
CA LYS A 93 -11.28 11.29 -6.50
C LYS A 93 -11.15 12.07 -5.18
N LEU A 94 -10.21 11.68 -4.34
CA LEU A 94 -9.95 12.40 -3.09
C LEU A 94 -9.37 13.79 -3.39
N GLU A 95 -9.65 14.73 -2.50
CA GLU A 95 -9.07 16.07 -2.54
C GLU A 95 -7.55 16.01 -2.36
N GLU A 96 -6.81 16.77 -3.17
CA GLU A 96 -5.35 16.79 -3.15
C GLU A 96 -4.81 17.21 -1.76
N ALA A 97 -5.48 18.14 -1.08
CA ALA A 97 -5.14 18.57 0.26
C ALA A 97 -5.15 17.40 1.27
N LEU A 98 -6.18 16.52 1.20
CA LEU A 98 -6.27 15.32 2.03
C LEU A 98 -5.11 14.36 1.75
N VAL A 99 -4.86 14.08 0.47
CA VAL A 99 -3.78 13.17 0.08
C VAL A 99 -2.42 13.70 0.53
N ASN A 100 -2.17 15.00 0.42
CA ASN A 100 -0.94 15.63 0.88
C ASN A 100 -0.77 15.55 2.41
N GLN A 101 -1.84 15.67 3.19
CA GLN A 101 -1.79 15.47 4.65
C GLN A 101 -1.43 14.03 5.00
N ILE A 102 -2.00 13.03 4.32
CA ILE A 102 -1.66 11.62 4.53
C ILE A 102 -0.17 11.39 4.17
N ARG A 103 0.28 11.89 3.03
CA ARG A 103 1.68 11.75 2.55
C ARG A 103 2.70 12.41 3.48
N SER A 104 2.36 13.52 4.11
CA SER A 104 3.25 14.20 5.07
C SER A 104 3.16 13.63 6.48
N THR A 105 2.30 12.63 6.72
CA THR A 105 1.96 12.13 8.05
C THR A 105 1.47 13.23 9.01
N ALA A 106 1.00 14.35 8.44
CA ALA A 106 0.41 15.44 9.19
C ALA A 106 -0.98 15.06 9.72
N ARG A 107 -1.52 15.92 10.58
CA ARG A 107 -2.90 15.78 11.04
C ARG A 107 -3.87 15.97 9.87
N ILE A 108 -4.86 15.09 9.77
CA ILE A 108 -5.98 15.23 8.82
C ILE A 108 -7.05 16.09 9.50
N GLU A 109 -7.03 17.40 9.23
CA GLU A 109 -7.84 18.35 9.97
C GLU A 109 -9.33 18.28 9.61
N GLN A 110 -9.65 17.94 8.36
CA GLN A 110 -11.02 17.91 7.83
C GLN A 110 -11.77 16.61 8.14
N ASP A 111 -11.08 15.56 8.63
CA ASP A 111 -11.71 14.27 8.93
C ASP A 111 -11.01 13.61 10.13
N ALA A 112 -11.62 13.82 11.30
CA ALA A 112 -11.10 13.27 12.56
C ALA A 112 -11.08 11.73 12.59
N LYS A 113 -11.99 11.07 11.85
CA LYS A 113 -12.03 9.61 11.76
C LYS A 113 -10.84 9.09 10.94
N LEU A 114 -10.58 9.68 9.78
CA LEU A 114 -9.39 9.33 8.97
C LEU A 114 -8.08 9.70 9.68
N ASP A 115 -8.05 10.81 10.45
CA ASP A 115 -6.88 11.14 11.27
C ASP A 115 -6.58 10.06 12.30
N ALA A 116 -7.61 9.57 13.01
CA ALA A 116 -7.46 8.49 13.97
C ALA A 116 -6.93 7.20 13.32
N LEU A 117 -7.41 6.87 12.10
CA LEU A 117 -6.93 5.72 11.34
C LEU A 117 -5.45 5.89 10.94
N ALA A 118 -5.07 7.05 10.40
CA ALA A 118 -3.69 7.34 10.02
C ALA A 118 -2.76 7.25 11.24
N ARG A 119 -3.16 7.82 12.39
CA ARG A 119 -2.42 7.74 13.66
C ARG A 119 -2.30 6.31 14.18
N PHE A 120 -3.39 5.56 14.13
CA PHE A 120 -3.38 4.14 14.53
C PHE A 120 -2.44 3.34 13.64
N THR A 121 -2.52 3.51 12.32
CA THR A 121 -1.64 2.85 11.34
C THR A 121 -0.16 3.18 11.61
N LEU A 122 0.15 4.46 11.80
CA LEU A 122 1.50 4.92 12.15
C LEU A 122 2.00 4.23 13.43
N THR A 123 1.17 4.16 14.46
CA THR A 123 1.51 3.54 15.73
C THR A 123 1.71 2.02 15.60
N VAL A 124 0.85 1.34 14.83
CA VAL A 124 0.99 -0.09 14.52
C VAL A 124 2.36 -0.37 13.90
N ILE A 125 2.79 0.44 12.95
CA ILE A 125 4.08 0.25 12.26
C ILE A 125 5.25 0.55 13.22
N LEU A 126 5.27 1.72 13.84
CA LEU A 126 6.40 2.18 14.64
C LEU A 126 6.57 1.39 15.94
N GLN A 127 5.48 0.97 16.57
CA GLN A 127 5.50 0.22 17.81
C GLN A 127 5.30 -1.29 17.62
N LYS A 128 5.28 -1.76 16.37
CA LYS A 128 5.07 -3.20 16.05
C LYS A 128 3.78 -3.74 16.70
N ALA A 129 2.71 -2.95 16.63
CA ALA A 129 1.39 -3.20 17.22
C ALA A 129 1.38 -3.37 18.76
N LYS A 130 2.43 -2.97 19.47
CA LYS A 130 2.45 -2.94 20.95
C LYS A 130 1.84 -1.63 21.45
N LEU A 131 0.55 -1.44 21.22
CA LEU A 131 -0.18 -0.25 21.60
C LEU A 131 -0.59 -0.26 23.06
N THR A 132 -0.58 0.91 23.69
CA THR A 132 -1.20 1.12 25.00
C THR A 132 -2.72 1.02 24.90
N GLN A 133 -3.39 0.78 26.02
CA GLN A 133 -4.85 0.78 26.07
C GLN A 133 -5.44 2.13 25.60
N ALA A 134 -4.83 3.25 26.00
CA ALA A 134 -5.27 4.57 25.58
C ALA A 134 -5.19 4.78 24.04
N GLN A 135 -4.10 4.29 23.40
CA GLN A 135 -3.97 4.36 21.94
C GLN A 135 -5.02 3.51 21.21
N GLN A 136 -5.32 2.31 21.73
CA GLN A 136 -6.37 1.47 21.18
C GLN A 136 -7.75 2.12 21.38
N GLN A 137 -8.01 2.67 22.59
CA GLN A 137 -9.28 3.29 22.90
C GLN A 137 -9.56 4.51 22.01
N ALA A 138 -8.55 5.36 21.76
CA ALA A 138 -8.69 6.51 20.86
C ALA A 138 -9.12 6.11 19.43
N PHE A 139 -8.66 4.96 18.93
CA PHE A 139 -9.09 4.43 17.64
C PHE A 139 -10.55 3.96 17.68
N TYR A 140 -10.96 3.28 18.75
CA TYR A 140 -12.34 2.83 18.93
C TYR A 140 -13.32 4.00 19.16
N ASP A 141 -12.91 5.02 19.90
CA ASP A 141 -13.71 6.24 20.14
C ASP A 141 -13.95 7.02 18.84
N ALA A 142 -13.06 6.90 17.84
CA ALA A 142 -13.25 7.44 16.50
C ALA A 142 -14.26 6.63 15.65
N GLY A 143 -14.86 5.57 16.21
CA GLY A 143 -15.89 4.75 15.57
C GLY A 143 -15.38 3.53 14.81
N TYR A 144 -14.13 3.14 15.03
CA TYR A 144 -13.58 1.90 14.48
C TYR A 144 -13.81 0.71 15.42
N THR A 145 -13.76 -0.50 14.88
CA THR A 145 -14.00 -1.75 15.58
C THR A 145 -12.70 -2.53 15.78
N LYS A 146 -12.77 -3.62 16.55
CA LYS A 146 -11.67 -4.58 16.66
C LYS A 146 -11.36 -5.28 15.34
N GLU A 147 -12.37 -5.50 14.49
CA GLU A 147 -12.21 -6.01 13.14
C GLU A 147 -11.38 -5.03 12.30
N ASN A 148 -11.76 -3.74 12.29
CA ASN A 148 -10.98 -2.72 11.58
C ASN A 148 -9.52 -2.66 12.07
N ALA A 149 -9.27 -2.83 13.37
CA ALA A 149 -7.90 -2.85 13.91
C ALA A 149 -7.07 -4.00 13.32
N LEU A 150 -7.66 -5.20 13.15
CA LEU A 150 -7.00 -6.34 12.50
C LEU A 150 -6.86 -6.14 10.99
N ASP A 151 -7.82 -5.47 10.35
CA ASP A 151 -7.73 -5.10 8.93
C ASP A 151 -6.64 -4.05 8.67
N VAL A 152 -6.37 -3.15 9.63
CA VAL A 152 -5.17 -2.29 9.55
C VAL A 152 -3.89 -3.14 9.59
N VAL A 153 -3.81 -4.13 10.48
CA VAL A 153 -2.65 -5.05 10.53
C VAL A 153 -2.50 -5.80 9.21
N LEU A 154 -3.60 -6.30 8.62
CA LEU A 154 -3.61 -6.93 7.30
C LEU A 154 -3.07 -5.96 6.22
N GLY A 155 -3.59 -4.73 6.17
CA GLY A 155 -3.14 -3.71 5.22
C GLY A 155 -1.67 -3.35 5.37
N VAL A 156 -1.18 -3.21 6.63
CA VAL A 156 0.24 -2.96 6.93
C VAL A 156 1.12 -4.14 6.50
N SER A 157 0.67 -5.39 6.67
CA SER A 157 1.42 -6.57 6.24
C SER A 157 1.61 -6.62 4.72
N LEU A 158 0.54 -6.32 3.96
CA LEU A 158 0.57 -6.21 2.51
C LEU A 158 1.50 -5.07 2.07
N ALA A 159 1.35 -3.88 2.67
CA ALA A 159 2.20 -2.74 2.38
C ALA A 159 3.68 -3.06 2.64
N THR A 160 3.99 -3.71 3.77
CA THR A 160 5.36 -4.06 4.15
C THR A 160 6.01 -4.97 3.11
N LEU A 161 5.29 -5.99 2.61
CA LEU A 161 5.78 -6.85 1.54
C LEU A 161 6.17 -6.02 0.30
N CYS A 162 5.28 -5.12 -0.15
CA CYS A 162 5.51 -4.30 -1.33
C CYS A 162 6.63 -3.27 -1.12
N ASN A 163 6.58 -2.57 0.02
CA ASN A 163 7.52 -1.50 0.31
C ASN A 163 8.95 -2.06 0.42
N TYR A 164 9.12 -3.17 1.13
CA TYR A 164 10.44 -3.77 1.31
C TYR A 164 10.96 -4.42 0.03
N ALA A 165 10.10 -5.03 -0.78
CA ALA A 165 10.50 -5.53 -2.09
C ALA A 165 11.00 -4.40 -3.00
N ASN A 166 10.28 -3.27 -3.04
CA ASN A 166 10.69 -2.11 -3.82
C ASN A 166 11.98 -1.47 -3.30
N ASN A 167 12.09 -1.31 -1.97
CA ASN A 167 13.28 -0.71 -1.35
C ASN A 167 14.50 -1.61 -1.57
N LEU A 168 14.36 -2.93 -1.39
CA LEU A 168 15.44 -3.90 -1.60
C LEU A 168 15.91 -3.91 -3.06
N ALA A 169 14.96 -3.79 -4.00
CA ALA A 169 15.26 -3.84 -5.44
C ALA A 169 15.60 -2.46 -6.02
N ASP A 170 15.54 -1.38 -5.25
CA ASP A 170 15.66 0.00 -5.76
C ASP A 170 14.77 0.19 -7.01
N THR A 171 13.49 -0.17 -6.87
CA THR A 171 12.55 -0.25 -7.98
C THR A 171 12.27 1.14 -8.56
N PRO A 172 12.60 1.42 -9.83
CA PRO A 172 12.30 2.70 -10.45
C PRO A 172 10.79 2.91 -10.58
N ILE A 173 10.35 4.14 -10.39
CA ILE A 173 8.94 4.51 -10.57
C ILE A 173 8.59 4.42 -12.06
N ASN A 174 7.50 3.74 -12.40
CA ASN A 174 7.01 3.67 -13.77
C ASN A 174 6.67 5.07 -14.32
N PRO A 175 6.85 5.32 -15.64
CA PRO A 175 6.46 6.60 -16.27
C PRO A 175 5.00 6.99 -15.94
N GLU A 176 4.08 6.03 -15.91
CA GLU A 176 2.66 6.22 -15.63
C GLU A 176 2.36 6.66 -14.17
N LEU A 177 3.37 6.61 -13.29
CA LEU A 177 3.28 6.99 -11.89
C LEU A 177 4.08 8.25 -11.54
N GLN A 178 4.95 8.73 -12.42
CA GLN A 178 5.88 9.86 -12.17
C GLN A 178 5.16 11.12 -11.69
N LEU A 179 3.99 11.42 -12.23
CA LEU A 179 3.20 12.61 -11.84
C LEU A 179 2.67 12.55 -10.40
N PHE A 180 2.79 11.42 -9.73
CA PHE A 180 2.26 11.18 -8.37
C PHE A 180 3.38 10.91 -7.35
N ALA A 181 4.64 11.01 -7.77
CA ALA A 181 5.83 10.79 -6.94
C ALA A 181 6.04 11.87 -5.90
#